data_62072ebdd017e37f2f38c5fa00834f4b
#
_entry.id   62072ebdd017e37f2f38c5fa00834f4b
#
_cell.length_a   1.000
_cell.length_b   1.000
_cell.length_c   1.000
_cell.angle_alpha   90.00
_cell.angle_beta   90.00
_cell.angle_gamma   90.00
#
_symmetry.space_group_name_H-M   'P 1'
#
loop_
_entity.id
_entity.type
_entity.pdbx_description
1 polymer ?
#
loop_
_entity_poly.entity_id
_entity_poly.type
_entity_poly.pdbx_seq_one_letter_code
_entity_poly.pdbx_strand_id
1 'polypeptide(L)'
;MTAAQVDDGAFLLDVREPDEWAAGHAPGAHHVPMMEVPARMAEVPTDAEVVVVCRSGGRSGQVTSWLMGNGWDNVRNLDGGMHSWAAAGREIVSENGQPARVL
;
A
#
# COMPACT_ATOMS: atom_id res chain seq x y z
N MET A 1 -2.41 -9.24 7.11
CA MET A 1 -0.96 -9.55 6.92
C MET A 1 -0.14 -8.50 7.65
N THR A 2 0.86 -8.92 8.39
CA THR A 2 1.75 -7.99 9.10
C THR A 2 2.90 -7.54 8.19
N ALA A 3 3.56 -6.44 8.56
CA ALA A 3 4.71 -5.93 7.79
C ALA A 3 5.83 -6.96 7.67
N ALA A 4 6.06 -7.76 8.71
CA ALA A 4 7.10 -8.80 8.70
C ALA A 4 6.78 -9.96 7.75
N GLN A 5 5.51 -10.17 7.42
CA GLN A 5 5.05 -11.25 6.55
C GLN A 5 5.09 -10.89 5.07
N VAL A 6 5.30 -9.61 4.72
CA VAL A 6 5.28 -9.15 3.33
C VAL A 6 6.56 -9.59 2.64
N ASP A 7 6.43 -10.37 1.55
CA ASP A 7 7.56 -10.81 0.74
C ASP A 7 8.09 -9.65 -0.11
N ASP A 8 9.39 -9.65 -0.40
CA ASP A 8 10.03 -8.61 -1.22
C ASP A 8 9.44 -8.55 -2.64
N GLY A 9 8.92 -9.66 -3.15
CA GLY A 9 8.30 -9.74 -4.47
C GLY A 9 6.83 -9.37 -4.51
N ALA A 10 6.20 -9.04 -3.38
CA ALA A 10 4.78 -8.68 -3.34
C ALA A 10 4.53 -7.34 -4.05
N PHE A 11 3.37 -7.23 -4.70
CA PHE A 11 2.92 -5.97 -5.28
C PHE A 11 2.29 -5.13 -4.17
N LEU A 12 2.92 -3.99 -3.85
CA LEU A 12 2.40 -3.08 -2.83
C LEU A 12 1.56 -2.01 -3.50
N LEU A 13 0.28 -1.94 -3.15
CA LEU A 13 -0.65 -0.93 -3.64
C LEU A 13 -0.85 0.11 -2.53
N ASP A 14 -0.24 1.27 -2.69
CA ASP A 14 -0.33 2.37 -1.72
C ASP A 14 -1.50 3.28 -2.10
N VAL A 15 -2.50 3.35 -1.23
CA VAL A 15 -3.75 4.08 -1.50
C VAL A 15 -3.85 5.40 -0.73
N ARG A 16 -2.72 5.89 -0.22
CA ARG A 16 -2.65 7.16 0.51
C ARG A 16 -2.71 8.36 -0.43
N GLU A 17 -2.82 9.55 0.16
CA GLU A 17 -2.80 10.79 -0.60
C GLU A 17 -1.39 11.10 -1.14
N PRO A 18 -1.27 11.96 -2.18
CA PRO A 18 0.04 12.27 -2.78
C PRO A 18 1.08 12.84 -1.82
N ASP A 19 0.68 13.65 -0.84
CA ASP A 19 1.60 14.21 0.14
C ASP A 19 2.16 13.15 1.09
N GLU A 20 1.34 12.19 1.49
CA GLU A 20 1.77 11.05 2.29
C GLU A 20 2.78 10.18 1.52
N TRP A 21 2.47 9.91 0.26
CA TRP A 21 3.35 9.16 -0.64
C TRP A 21 4.70 9.85 -0.79
N ALA A 22 4.68 11.15 -1.11
CA ALA A 22 5.90 11.91 -1.34
C ALA A 22 6.80 11.98 -0.10
N ALA A 23 6.22 12.00 1.09
CA ALA A 23 6.97 12.06 2.34
C ALA A 23 7.71 10.75 2.66
N GLY A 24 7.12 9.61 2.30
CA GLY A 24 7.76 8.32 2.51
C GLY A 24 6.87 7.16 2.10
N HIS A 25 7.40 6.25 1.28
CA HIS A 25 6.68 5.05 0.84
C HIS A 25 7.65 3.87 0.72
N ALA A 26 7.10 2.68 0.65
CA ALA A 26 7.92 1.47 0.44
C ALA A 26 8.54 1.51 -0.97
N PRO A 27 9.82 1.13 -1.11
CA PRO A 27 10.45 1.06 -2.43
C PRO A 27 9.69 0.14 -3.36
N GLY A 28 9.49 0.57 -4.61
CA GLY A 28 8.81 -0.23 -5.63
C GLY A 28 7.29 -0.30 -5.48
N ALA A 29 6.70 0.36 -4.49
CA ALA A 29 5.25 0.40 -4.33
C ALA A 29 4.59 1.16 -5.48
N HIS A 30 3.35 0.76 -5.79
CA HIS A 30 2.55 1.38 -6.84
C HIS A 30 1.51 2.29 -6.18
N HIS A 31 1.54 3.57 -6.52
CA HIS A 31 0.68 4.58 -5.90
C HIS A 31 -0.61 4.80 -6.68
N VAL A 32 -1.73 4.47 -6.06
CA VAL A 32 -3.07 4.79 -6.57
C VAL A 32 -3.89 5.31 -5.40
N PRO A 33 -4.08 6.63 -5.28
CA PRO A 33 -4.92 7.18 -4.20
C PRO A 33 -6.28 6.49 -4.12
N MET A 34 -6.78 6.29 -2.92
CA MET A 34 -7.99 5.49 -2.66
C MET A 34 -9.15 5.83 -3.59
N MET A 35 -9.40 7.13 -3.81
CA MET A 35 -10.54 7.57 -4.61
C MET A 35 -10.36 7.28 -6.11
N GLU A 36 -9.13 7.01 -6.56
CA GLU A 36 -8.83 6.70 -7.96
C GLU A 36 -8.84 5.20 -8.25
N VAL A 37 -8.91 4.36 -7.22
CA VAL A 37 -8.83 2.89 -7.39
C VAL A 37 -9.90 2.37 -8.36
N PRO A 38 -11.19 2.79 -8.28
CA PRO A 38 -12.19 2.29 -9.22
C PRO A 38 -11.85 2.56 -10.69
N ALA A 39 -11.31 3.75 -10.99
CA ALA A 39 -10.94 4.12 -12.36
C ALA A 39 -9.64 3.48 -12.82
N ARG A 40 -8.79 3.04 -11.88
CA ARG A 40 -7.45 2.53 -12.15
C ARG A 40 -7.26 1.07 -11.74
N MET A 41 -8.33 0.34 -11.50
CA MET A 41 -8.22 -1.05 -11.01
C MET A 41 -7.55 -1.99 -12.00
N ALA A 42 -7.48 -1.63 -13.28
CA ALA A 42 -6.72 -2.40 -14.28
C ALA A 42 -5.22 -2.42 -13.99
N GLU A 43 -4.71 -1.50 -13.17
CA GLU A 43 -3.31 -1.47 -12.75
C GLU A 43 -3.00 -2.46 -11.62
N VAL A 44 -4.04 -3.05 -11.00
CA VAL A 44 -3.88 -4.00 -9.90
C VAL A 44 -3.84 -5.42 -10.48
N PRO A 45 -2.74 -6.16 -10.31
CA PRO A 45 -2.63 -7.49 -10.89
C PRO A 45 -3.59 -8.49 -10.24
N THR A 46 -4.02 -9.47 -11.02
CA THR A 46 -4.88 -10.57 -10.57
C THR A 46 -4.10 -11.88 -10.39
N ASP A 47 -2.83 -11.91 -10.79
CA ASP A 47 -1.99 -13.10 -10.84
C ASP A 47 -0.77 -13.03 -9.91
N ALA A 48 -0.73 -12.05 -9.02
CA ALA A 48 0.35 -11.87 -8.05
C ALA A 48 -0.25 -11.50 -6.68
N GLU A 49 0.51 -11.71 -5.61
CA GLU A 49 0.09 -11.26 -4.29
C GLU A 49 0.10 -9.73 -4.24
N VAL A 50 -1.03 -9.15 -3.88
CA VAL A 50 -1.20 -7.70 -3.72
C VAL A 50 -1.41 -7.38 -2.24
N VAL A 51 -0.59 -6.49 -1.70
CA VAL A 51 -0.73 -5.99 -0.33
C VAL A 51 -1.13 -4.53 -0.41
N VAL A 52 -2.31 -4.20 0.09
CA VAL A 52 -2.86 -2.84 0.05
C VAL A 52 -2.42 -2.10 1.30
N VAL A 53 -1.90 -0.89 1.10
CA VAL A 53 -1.18 -0.13 2.12
C VAL A 53 -1.79 1.26 2.28
N CYS A 54 -2.05 1.66 3.53
CA CYS A 54 -2.30 3.04 3.87
C CYS A 54 -1.49 3.44 5.11
N ARG A 55 -1.86 4.51 5.80
CA ARG A 55 -1.11 4.97 6.97
C ARG A 55 -1.19 3.98 8.13
N SER A 56 -2.40 3.52 8.47
CA SER A 56 -2.64 2.70 9.68
C SER A 56 -3.53 1.47 9.44
N GLY A 57 -4.01 1.25 8.23
CA GLY A 57 -4.78 0.06 7.85
C GLY A 57 -6.27 0.27 7.57
N GLY A 58 -6.83 1.44 7.88
CA GLY A 58 -8.27 1.72 7.71
C GLY A 58 -8.69 1.88 6.26
N ARG A 59 -8.08 2.83 5.55
CA ARG A 59 -8.37 3.09 4.12
C ARG A 59 -8.03 1.86 3.28
N SER A 60 -6.89 1.25 3.53
CA SER A 60 -6.46 0.06 2.78
C SER A 60 -7.37 -1.14 3.05
N GLY A 61 -7.92 -1.26 4.26
CA GLY A 61 -8.91 -2.29 4.57
C GLY A 61 -10.17 -2.13 3.74
N GLN A 62 -10.65 -0.90 3.56
CA GLN A 62 -11.81 -0.61 2.70
C GLN A 62 -11.51 -0.95 1.24
N VAL A 63 -10.34 -0.56 0.72
CA VAL A 63 -9.93 -0.87 -0.65
C VAL A 63 -9.79 -2.38 -0.85
N THR A 64 -9.19 -3.08 0.11
CA THR A 64 -9.05 -4.53 0.05
C THR A 64 -10.43 -5.20 -0.07
N SER A 65 -11.37 -4.81 0.78
CA SER A 65 -12.74 -5.36 0.73
C SER A 65 -13.43 -5.04 -0.59
N TRP A 66 -13.27 -3.83 -1.10
CA TRP A 66 -13.86 -3.41 -2.38
C TRP A 66 -13.29 -4.23 -3.55
N LEU A 67 -11.97 -4.42 -3.59
CA LEU A 67 -11.33 -5.24 -4.62
C LEU A 67 -11.81 -6.69 -4.55
N MET A 68 -11.91 -7.26 -3.35
CA MET A 68 -12.42 -8.61 -3.17
C MET A 68 -13.85 -8.75 -3.69
N GLY A 69 -14.69 -7.75 -3.44
CA GLY A 69 -16.06 -7.69 -3.96
C GLY A 69 -16.14 -7.55 -5.48
N ASN A 70 -15.06 -7.12 -6.12
CA ASN A 70 -14.95 -6.96 -7.57
C ASN A 70 -14.13 -8.07 -8.25
N GLY A 71 -13.87 -9.17 -7.55
CA GLY A 71 -13.28 -10.37 -8.13
C GLY A 71 -11.80 -10.60 -7.86
N TRP A 72 -11.13 -9.71 -7.11
CA TRP A 72 -9.75 -9.95 -6.69
C TRP A 72 -9.73 -10.88 -5.47
N ASP A 73 -9.12 -12.04 -5.60
CA ASP A 73 -8.96 -13.01 -4.50
C ASP A 73 -7.53 -13.05 -3.96
N ASN A 74 -6.64 -12.23 -4.53
CA ASN A 74 -5.20 -12.21 -4.28
C ASN A 74 -4.76 -10.98 -3.48
N VAL A 75 -5.68 -10.24 -2.87
CA VAL A 75 -5.42 -9.00 -2.14
C VAL A 75 -5.43 -9.22 -0.64
N ARG A 76 -4.53 -8.52 0.05
CA ARG A 76 -4.41 -8.52 1.51
C ARG A 76 -4.25 -7.10 2.01
N ASN A 77 -4.76 -6.82 3.20
CA ASN A 77 -4.52 -5.54 3.87
C ASN A 77 -3.21 -5.61 4.68
N LEU A 78 -2.40 -4.57 4.62
CA LEU A 78 -1.25 -4.44 5.51
C LEU A 78 -1.73 -3.95 6.88
N ASP A 79 -1.68 -4.83 7.88
CA ASP A 79 -2.11 -4.52 9.24
C ASP A 79 -1.20 -3.44 9.83
N GLY A 80 -1.82 -2.37 10.35
CA GLY A 80 -1.09 -1.24 10.89
C GLY A 80 -0.47 -0.31 9.84
N GLY A 81 -0.56 -0.64 8.56
CA GLY A 81 -0.13 0.21 7.45
C GLY A 81 1.34 0.61 7.49
N MET A 82 1.64 1.80 6.97
CA MET A 82 3.01 2.31 6.92
C MET A 82 3.61 2.56 8.29
N HIS A 83 2.80 2.82 9.32
CA HIS A 83 3.31 2.92 10.68
C HIS A 83 3.96 1.61 11.12
N SER A 84 3.30 0.49 10.88
CA SER A 84 3.84 -0.83 11.22
C SER A 84 5.00 -1.22 10.32
N TRP A 85 4.97 -0.83 9.05
CA TRP A 85 6.08 -1.05 8.10
C TRP A 85 7.36 -0.40 8.62
N ALA A 86 7.29 0.88 8.99
CA ALA A 86 8.42 1.62 9.52
C ALA A 86 8.87 1.07 10.88
N ALA A 87 7.93 0.70 11.75
CA ALA A 87 8.24 0.12 13.06
C ALA A 87 8.92 -1.24 12.95
N ALA A 88 8.65 -1.98 11.87
CA ALA A 88 9.33 -3.26 11.59
C ALA A 88 10.73 -3.06 10.99
N GLY A 89 11.17 -1.82 10.81
CA GLY A 89 12.50 -1.52 10.24
C GLY A 89 12.56 -1.70 8.73
N ARG A 90 11.42 -1.80 8.03
CA ARG A 90 11.39 -1.94 6.58
C ARG A 90 11.72 -0.61 5.92
N GLU A 91 12.40 -0.67 4.78
CA GLU A 91 12.89 0.52 4.07
C GLU A 91 11.75 1.40 3.59
N ILE A 92 11.94 2.73 3.69
CA ILE A 92 11.07 3.74 3.08
C ILE A 92 11.94 4.73 2.31
N VAL A 93 11.38 5.28 1.22
CA VAL A 93 12.04 6.28 0.38
C VAL A 93 11.10 7.47 0.21
N SER A 94 11.67 8.66 -0.06
CA SER A 94 10.87 9.88 -0.26
C SER A 94 10.99 10.38 -1.68
N GLU A 95 10.02 11.20 -2.09
CA GLU A 95 9.99 11.85 -3.41
C GLU A 95 10.09 13.37 -3.30
N ASN A 96 10.20 13.92 -2.09
CA ASN A 96 10.15 15.36 -1.84
C ASN A 96 11.51 15.99 -1.50
N GLY A 97 12.61 15.23 -1.64
CA GLY A 97 13.95 15.70 -1.32
C GLY A 97 14.27 15.80 0.17
N GLN A 98 13.35 15.41 1.03
CA GLN A 98 13.52 15.37 2.48
C GLN A 98 13.79 13.94 2.94
N PRO A 99 14.32 13.73 4.15
CA PRO A 99 14.43 12.38 4.70
C PRO A 99 13.07 11.69 4.73
N ALA A 100 13.04 10.41 4.33
CA ALA A 100 11.81 9.65 4.26
C ALA A 100 11.16 9.49 5.64
N ARG A 101 9.86 9.69 5.71
CA ARG A 101 9.08 9.53 6.95
C ARG A 101 7.64 9.17 6.64
N VAL A 102 6.95 8.58 7.59
CA VAL A 102 5.52 8.32 7.52
C VAL A 102 4.79 9.48 8.18
N LEU A 103 3.94 10.17 7.41
CA LEU A 103 3.13 11.28 7.95
C LEU A 103 2.06 10.76 8.92
#